data_084efd0686a8fc7023e7e2f96e65e9a0
#
_entry.id   084efd0686a8fc7023e7e2f96e65e9a0
#
_cell.length_a   1.000
_cell.length_b   1.000
_cell.length_c   1.000
_cell.angle_alpha   90.00
_cell.angle_beta   90.00
_cell.angle_gamma   90.00
#
_symmetry.space_group_name_H-M   'P 1'
#
loop_
_entity.id
_entity.type
_entity.pdbx_description
1 polymer ?
#
loop_
_entity_poly.entity_id
_entity_poly.type
_entity_poly.pdbx_seq_one_letter_code
_entity_poly.pdbx_strand_id
1 'polypeptide(L)'
;MIERVAGAICLVLFTICIPGCLGYSIGTRTLYRNDVRTIHVPIIKSDSFRPELGVNLTEAIQKEIERRTPYKLADLGTADSILTCRITADSKRVIGETGTDEPRLLQSVMSIEMSWVDRRNLPLVETRFLPPGETNFYFSDNADFVPEAGQSISTANMRIIERLANHIVDQMEARW
;
A
#
# COMPACT_ATOMS: atom_id res chain seq x y z
N MET A 1 35.47 -55.55 -5.62
CA MET A 1 35.08 -55.07 -4.27
C MET A 1 35.15 -53.51 -4.17
N ILE A 2 36.21 -52.93 -4.71
CA ILE A 2 36.42 -51.44 -4.69
C ILE A 2 35.35 -50.65 -5.47
N GLU A 3 34.91 -51.15 -6.63
CA GLU A 3 33.87 -50.47 -7.43
C GLU A 3 32.49 -50.42 -6.75
N ARG A 4 32.15 -51.45 -5.99
CA ARG A 4 30.89 -51.50 -5.25
C ARG A 4 30.90 -50.52 -4.06
N VAL A 5 32.06 -50.34 -3.44
CA VAL A 5 32.25 -49.37 -2.33
C VAL A 5 32.26 -47.95 -2.86
N ALA A 6 32.88 -47.69 -4.02
CA ALA A 6 32.88 -46.39 -4.65
C ALA A 6 31.45 -45.94 -5.06
N GLY A 7 30.64 -46.88 -5.61
CA GLY A 7 29.24 -46.61 -5.94
C GLY A 7 28.38 -46.28 -4.72
N ALA A 8 28.58 -46.99 -3.61
CA ALA A 8 27.85 -46.72 -2.36
C ALA A 8 28.21 -45.35 -1.77
N ILE A 9 29.49 -44.93 -1.83
CA ILE A 9 29.94 -43.61 -1.36
C ILE A 9 29.37 -42.50 -2.22
N CYS A 10 29.34 -42.66 -3.56
CA CYS A 10 28.71 -41.67 -4.44
C CYS A 10 27.20 -41.54 -4.19
N LEU A 11 26.49 -42.63 -3.92
CA LEU A 11 25.06 -42.61 -3.61
C LEU A 11 24.77 -41.89 -2.25
N VAL A 12 25.59 -42.11 -1.26
CA VAL A 12 25.49 -41.43 0.05
C VAL A 12 25.81 -39.93 -0.06
N LEU A 13 26.83 -39.56 -0.84
CA LEU A 13 27.15 -38.15 -1.12
C LEU A 13 26.03 -37.43 -1.89
N PHE A 14 25.38 -38.10 -2.83
CA PHE A 14 24.27 -37.53 -3.57
C PHE A 14 23.04 -37.30 -2.70
N THR A 15 22.79 -38.15 -1.69
CA THR A 15 21.64 -38.00 -0.76
C THR A 15 21.85 -36.85 0.25
N ILE A 16 23.10 -36.47 0.55
CA ILE A 16 23.43 -35.37 1.48
C ILE A 16 23.28 -33.99 0.83
N CYS A 17 23.29 -33.90 -0.51
CA CYS A 17 23.15 -32.63 -1.26
C CYS A 17 21.69 -32.13 -1.46
N ILE A 18 20.67 -32.89 -1.03
CA ILE A 18 19.25 -32.58 -1.28
C ILE A 18 18.58 -31.65 -0.25
N PRO A 19 19.10 -31.34 0.95
CA PRO A 19 18.37 -30.46 1.91
C PRO A 19 18.53 -28.97 1.66
N GLY A 20 18.78 -28.50 0.44
CA GLY A 20 19.04 -27.08 0.16
C GLY A 20 17.83 -26.15 0.05
N CYS A 21 16.57 -26.60 0.09
CA CYS A 21 15.41 -25.77 -0.20
C CYS A 21 14.29 -25.76 0.86
N LEU A 22 14.54 -26.21 2.08
CA LEU A 22 13.49 -26.27 3.12
C LEU A 22 13.17 -24.93 3.81
N GLY A 23 13.90 -23.85 3.48
CA GLY A 23 13.70 -22.53 4.09
C GLY A 23 12.95 -21.50 3.23
N TYR A 24 12.56 -21.83 2.00
CA TYR A 24 11.87 -20.87 1.14
C TYR A 24 10.35 -20.95 1.35
N SER A 25 9.80 -20.08 2.20
CA SER A 25 8.37 -19.96 2.37
C SER A 25 7.79 -19.14 1.21
N ILE A 26 7.13 -19.82 0.27
CA ILE A 26 6.41 -19.18 -0.83
C ILE A 26 5.06 -18.70 -0.30
N GLY A 27 4.87 -17.39 -0.18
CA GLY A 27 3.57 -16.82 0.16
C GLY A 27 3.65 -15.36 0.64
N THR A 28 2.65 -14.56 0.31
CA THR A 28 2.48 -13.17 0.71
C THR A 28 2.41 -12.95 2.23
N ARG A 29 2.14 -14.00 3.02
CA ARG A 29 2.03 -13.92 4.48
C ARG A 29 3.35 -13.54 5.18
N THR A 30 4.50 -13.80 4.56
CA THR A 30 5.81 -13.46 5.13
C THR A 30 6.17 -11.99 4.94
N LEU A 31 5.47 -11.28 4.05
CA LEU A 31 5.67 -9.86 3.78
C LEU A 31 4.98 -8.98 4.82
N TYR A 32 4.08 -9.52 5.62
CA TYR A 32 3.25 -8.75 6.55
C TYR A 32 3.50 -9.16 8.00
N ARG A 33 3.24 -8.24 8.92
CA ARG A 33 3.40 -8.47 10.37
C ARG A 33 2.45 -9.56 10.86
N ASN A 34 2.98 -10.51 11.64
CA ASN A 34 2.21 -11.61 12.21
C ASN A 34 1.52 -11.27 13.55
N ASP A 35 1.92 -10.15 14.17
CA ASP A 35 1.37 -9.66 15.45
C ASP A 35 0.04 -8.90 15.28
N VAL A 36 -0.30 -8.50 14.06
CA VAL A 36 -1.58 -7.87 13.69
C VAL A 36 -2.39 -8.85 12.85
N ARG A 37 -3.67 -9.02 13.18
CA ARG A 37 -4.60 -9.87 12.43
C ARG A 37 -5.78 -9.09 11.87
N THR A 38 -6.19 -8.05 12.60
CA THR A 38 -7.38 -7.27 12.27
C THR A 38 -7.06 -5.78 12.22
N ILE A 39 -7.69 -5.09 11.26
CA ILE A 39 -7.48 -3.67 11.03
C ILE A 39 -8.83 -2.96 10.97
N HIS A 40 -8.93 -1.85 11.68
CA HIS A 40 -10.01 -0.89 11.52
C HIS A 40 -9.60 0.23 10.58
N VAL A 41 -10.41 0.49 9.56
CA VAL A 41 -10.22 1.62 8.63
C VAL A 41 -11.44 2.51 8.75
N PRO A 42 -11.38 3.62 9.52
CA PRO A 42 -12.48 4.57 9.61
C PRO A 42 -12.68 5.29 8.28
N ILE A 43 -13.86 5.89 8.09
CA ILE A 43 -14.14 6.71 6.92
C ILE A 43 -13.14 7.89 6.88
N ILE A 44 -12.44 8.01 5.77
CA ILE A 44 -11.39 9.00 5.55
C ILE A 44 -12.02 10.38 5.39
N LYS A 45 -11.52 11.31 6.19
CA LYS A 45 -11.93 12.72 6.09
C LYS A 45 -11.14 13.41 4.98
N SER A 46 -11.82 14.29 4.26
CA SER A 46 -11.21 15.15 3.26
C SER A 46 -11.31 16.60 3.71
N ASP A 47 -10.20 17.32 3.68
CA ASP A 47 -10.15 18.76 3.90
C ASP A 47 -10.56 19.55 2.66
N SER A 48 -10.76 18.86 1.54
CA SER A 48 -11.31 19.46 0.32
C SER A 48 -12.84 19.56 0.38
N PHE A 49 -13.40 20.40 -0.47
CA PHE A 49 -14.87 20.51 -0.63
C PHE A 49 -15.52 19.29 -1.32
N ARG A 50 -14.79 18.15 -1.39
CA ARG A 50 -15.21 16.92 -2.05
C ARG A 50 -15.16 15.74 -1.07
N PRO A 51 -16.18 15.61 -0.21
CA PRO A 51 -16.21 14.53 0.79
C PRO A 51 -16.25 13.13 0.16
N GLU A 52 -16.77 13.00 -1.05
CA GLU A 52 -16.86 11.75 -1.80
C GLU A 52 -15.47 11.12 -2.05
N LEU A 53 -14.41 11.92 -2.16
CA LEU A 53 -13.04 11.41 -2.34
C LEU A 53 -12.58 10.60 -1.14
N GLY A 54 -12.96 11.01 0.08
CA GLY A 54 -12.64 10.27 1.30
C GLY A 54 -13.34 8.91 1.35
N VAL A 55 -14.61 8.85 0.95
CA VAL A 55 -15.37 7.59 0.89
C VAL A 55 -14.76 6.64 -0.14
N ASN A 56 -14.48 7.15 -1.34
CA ASN A 56 -13.87 6.35 -2.41
C ASN A 56 -12.48 5.83 -2.03
N LEU A 57 -11.66 6.65 -1.35
CA LEU A 57 -10.36 6.23 -0.87
C LEU A 57 -10.48 5.17 0.24
N THR A 58 -11.47 5.30 1.15
CA THR A 58 -11.74 4.30 2.18
C THR A 58 -12.07 2.95 1.55
N GLU A 59 -12.97 2.91 0.59
CA GLU A 59 -13.36 1.69 -0.11
C GLU A 59 -12.17 1.07 -0.86
N ALA A 60 -11.38 1.90 -1.57
CA ALA A 60 -10.20 1.43 -2.30
C ALA A 60 -9.17 0.80 -1.36
N ILE A 61 -8.88 1.41 -0.21
CA ILE A 61 -7.95 0.87 0.79
C ILE A 61 -8.48 -0.44 1.38
N GLN A 62 -9.75 -0.49 1.77
CA GLN A 62 -10.37 -1.70 2.33
C GLN A 62 -10.27 -2.87 1.35
N LYS A 63 -10.62 -2.63 0.09
CA LYS A 63 -10.52 -3.63 -0.98
C LYS A 63 -9.08 -4.09 -1.21
N GLU A 64 -8.12 -3.18 -1.16
CA GLU A 64 -6.71 -3.49 -1.37
C GLU A 64 -6.11 -4.27 -0.19
N ILE A 65 -6.49 -3.95 1.05
CA ILE A 65 -6.15 -4.73 2.25
C ILE A 65 -6.65 -6.16 2.12
N GLU A 66 -7.93 -6.36 1.78
CA GLU A 66 -8.52 -7.70 1.65
C GLU A 66 -7.89 -8.51 0.51
N ARG A 67 -7.51 -7.84 -0.58
CA ARG A 67 -6.93 -8.47 -1.78
C ARG A 67 -5.49 -8.93 -1.57
N ARG A 68 -4.65 -8.09 -0.92
CA ARG A 68 -3.19 -8.28 -0.88
C ARG A 68 -2.67 -8.78 0.44
N THR A 69 -3.38 -8.48 1.53
CA THR A 69 -2.86 -8.74 2.88
C THR A 69 -3.57 -9.93 3.57
N PRO A 70 -2.95 -10.55 4.56
CA PRO A 70 -3.61 -11.56 5.39
C PRO A 70 -4.56 -10.95 6.43
N TYR A 71 -4.61 -9.62 6.55
CA TYR A 71 -5.39 -8.91 7.54
C TYR A 71 -6.90 -8.97 7.23
N LYS A 72 -7.72 -8.89 8.28
CA LYS A 72 -9.17 -8.83 8.17
C LYS A 72 -9.67 -7.48 8.66
N LEU A 73 -10.65 -6.93 7.97
CA LEU A 73 -11.34 -5.73 8.42
C LEU A 73 -12.18 -6.04 9.66
N ALA A 74 -12.17 -5.14 10.63
CA ALA A 74 -12.90 -5.27 11.88
C ALA A 74 -13.38 -3.91 12.39
N ASP A 75 -14.37 -3.95 13.29
CA ASP A 75 -14.84 -2.73 13.95
C ASP A 75 -13.83 -2.20 14.96
N LEU A 76 -13.90 -0.89 15.25
CA LEU A 76 -12.98 -0.18 16.13
C LEU A 76 -12.76 -0.90 17.48
N GLY A 77 -13.80 -1.49 18.05
CA GLY A 77 -13.73 -2.16 19.36
C GLY A 77 -13.01 -3.52 19.36
N THR A 78 -12.89 -4.15 18.19
CA THR A 78 -12.34 -5.51 18.04
C THR A 78 -11.05 -5.58 17.24
N ALA A 79 -10.72 -4.52 16.50
CA ALA A 79 -9.52 -4.47 15.68
C ALA A 79 -8.24 -4.46 16.51
N ASP A 80 -7.19 -5.11 16.04
CA ASP A 80 -5.85 -5.10 16.64
C ASP A 80 -5.09 -3.80 16.33
N SER A 81 -5.43 -3.17 15.21
CA SER A 81 -4.79 -1.93 14.75
C SER A 81 -5.79 -1.01 14.07
N ILE A 82 -5.41 0.26 13.97
CA ILE A 82 -6.22 1.30 13.34
C ILE A 82 -5.36 1.98 12.27
N LEU A 83 -5.87 1.99 11.04
CA LEU A 83 -5.29 2.72 9.92
C LEU A 83 -6.11 3.99 9.69
N THR A 84 -5.58 5.12 10.08
CA THR A 84 -6.21 6.43 9.90
C THR A 84 -5.56 7.15 8.72
N CYS A 85 -6.38 7.66 7.82
CA CYS A 85 -5.93 8.49 6.71
C CYS A 85 -6.76 9.78 6.65
N ARG A 86 -6.18 10.82 6.00
CA ARG A 86 -6.83 12.11 5.77
C ARG A 86 -6.36 12.65 4.43
N ILE A 87 -7.28 13.13 3.60
CA ILE A 87 -6.95 13.88 2.38
C ILE A 87 -6.67 15.32 2.81
N THR A 88 -5.41 15.74 2.71
CA THR A 88 -4.96 17.08 3.15
C THR A 88 -5.08 18.12 2.03
N ALA A 89 -4.97 17.70 0.78
CA ALA A 89 -5.12 18.59 -0.37
C ALA A 89 -5.64 17.83 -1.59
N ASP A 90 -6.51 18.51 -2.35
CA ASP A 90 -6.97 18.14 -3.68
C ASP A 90 -6.93 19.39 -4.55
N SER A 91 -6.13 19.39 -5.60
CA SER A 91 -5.93 20.53 -6.46
C SER A 91 -5.88 20.14 -7.94
N LYS A 92 -6.23 21.09 -8.79
CA LYS A 92 -6.14 20.96 -10.24
C LYS A 92 -5.21 22.05 -10.79
N ARG A 93 -4.29 21.69 -11.66
CA ARG A 93 -3.42 22.64 -12.36
C ARG A 93 -3.42 22.40 -13.86
N VAL A 94 -3.15 23.46 -14.59
CA VAL A 94 -2.92 23.41 -16.04
C VAL A 94 -1.44 23.07 -16.25
N ILE A 95 -1.15 22.10 -17.12
CA ILE A 95 0.20 21.68 -17.49
C ILE A 95 0.52 22.08 -18.92
N GLY A 96 -0.47 22.03 -19.81
CA GLY A 96 -0.30 22.39 -21.20
C GLY A 96 -1.44 23.27 -21.69
N GLU A 97 -1.08 24.33 -22.40
CA GLU A 97 -1.99 25.31 -23.01
C GLU A 97 -1.75 25.38 -24.52
N THR A 98 -2.75 25.85 -25.24
CA THR A 98 -2.62 26.20 -26.66
C THR A 98 -1.93 27.56 -26.81
N GLY A 99 -1.55 27.92 -28.01
CA GLY A 99 -1.09 29.27 -28.32
C GLY A 99 -2.14 30.39 -28.12
N THR A 100 -3.39 30.02 -27.79
CA THR A 100 -4.53 30.91 -27.47
C THR A 100 -4.89 30.86 -25.97
N ASP A 101 -4.00 30.37 -25.10
CA ASP A 101 -4.17 30.24 -23.64
C ASP A 101 -5.32 29.30 -23.22
N GLU A 102 -5.76 28.37 -24.09
CA GLU A 102 -6.75 27.38 -23.74
C GLU A 102 -6.09 26.15 -23.09
N PRO A 103 -6.54 25.74 -21.89
CA PRO A 103 -5.97 24.60 -21.17
C PRO A 103 -6.32 23.28 -21.86
N ARG A 104 -5.35 22.58 -22.39
CA ARG A 104 -5.51 21.27 -23.04
C ARG A 104 -5.11 20.10 -22.17
N LEU A 105 -4.04 20.25 -21.41
CA LEU A 105 -3.58 19.21 -20.49
C LEU A 105 -3.73 19.69 -19.06
N LEU A 106 -4.56 19.00 -18.31
CA LEU A 106 -4.83 19.27 -16.91
C LEU A 106 -4.29 18.15 -16.04
N GLN A 107 -3.86 18.48 -14.84
CA GLN A 107 -3.40 17.53 -13.85
C GLN A 107 -4.20 17.70 -12.56
N SER A 108 -4.75 16.60 -12.05
CA SER A 108 -5.25 16.52 -10.68
C SER A 108 -4.11 16.04 -9.77
N VAL A 109 -3.99 16.65 -8.58
CA VAL A 109 -3.00 16.29 -7.57
C VAL A 109 -3.73 16.08 -6.25
N MET A 110 -3.47 14.96 -5.59
CA MET A 110 -4.05 14.64 -4.28
C MET A 110 -2.95 14.32 -3.30
N SER A 111 -3.02 14.90 -2.10
CA SER A 111 -2.11 14.63 -0.99
C SER A 111 -2.87 14.06 0.18
N ILE A 112 -2.28 13.04 0.80
CA ILE A 112 -2.86 12.36 1.96
C ILE A 112 -1.85 12.27 3.09
N GLU A 113 -2.37 12.25 4.29
CA GLU A 113 -1.68 11.90 5.52
C GLU A 113 -2.18 10.54 5.99
N MET A 114 -1.28 9.67 6.44
CA MET A 114 -1.57 8.32 6.91
C MET A 114 -0.90 8.06 8.25
N SER A 115 -1.60 7.38 9.15
CA SER A 115 -1.07 6.85 10.41
C SER A 115 -1.61 5.44 10.63
N TRP A 116 -0.73 4.49 10.93
CA TRP A 116 -1.10 3.12 11.29
C TRP A 116 -0.54 2.77 12.65
N VAL A 117 -1.42 2.52 13.60
CA VAL A 117 -1.10 2.32 15.02
C VAL A 117 -1.74 1.05 15.57
N ASP A 118 -1.16 0.49 16.62
CA ASP A 118 -1.75 -0.58 17.40
C ASP A 118 -2.80 -0.05 18.40
N ARG A 119 -3.42 -0.94 19.20
CA ARG A 119 -4.37 -0.58 20.27
C ARG A 119 -3.77 0.29 21.36
N ARG A 120 -2.44 0.32 21.49
CA ARG A 120 -1.70 1.13 22.47
C ARG A 120 -1.23 2.46 21.89
N ASN A 121 -1.69 2.78 20.67
CA ASN A 121 -1.28 3.95 19.91
C ASN A 121 0.23 3.95 19.55
N LEU A 122 0.85 2.78 19.45
CA LEU A 122 2.22 2.64 18.99
C LEU A 122 2.24 2.50 17.47
N PRO A 123 3.15 3.20 16.77
CA PRO A 123 3.23 3.13 15.31
C PRO A 123 3.66 1.73 14.87
N LEU A 124 2.98 1.19 13.87
CA LEU A 124 3.26 -0.11 13.28
C LEU A 124 4.12 -0.01 12.01
N VAL A 125 4.15 1.16 11.39
CA VAL A 125 5.05 1.45 10.26
C VAL A 125 6.41 1.83 10.82
N GLU A 126 7.49 1.32 10.23
CA GLU A 126 8.84 1.67 10.64
C GLU A 126 9.14 3.16 10.36
N THR A 127 9.41 3.89 11.42
CA THR A 127 9.66 5.34 11.40
C THR A 127 11.10 5.73 11.03
N ARG A 128 11.85 4.85 10.35
CA ARG A 128 13.28 5.04 10.08
C ARG A 128 13.61 6.36 9.34
N PHE A 129 12.63 6.95 8.68
CA PHE A 129 12.78 8.18 7.90
C PHE A 129 11.94 9.34 8.42
N LEU A 130 11.23 9.17 9.54
CA LEU A 130 10.46 10.24 10.14
C LEU A 130 11.27 10.95 11.22
N PRO A 131 11.07 12.26 11.42
CA PRO A 131 11.59 12.98 12.58
C PRO A 131 11.15 12.31 13.88
N PRO A 132 11.95 12.37 14.96
CA PRO A 132 11.55 11.82 16.24
C PRO A 132 10.24 12.44 16.73
N GLY A 133 9.23 11.60 17.00
CA GLY A 133 7.92 12.01 17.48
C GLY A 133 6.83 12.15 16.40
N GLU A 134 7.16 12.03 15.13
CA GLU A 134 6.17 11.95 14.06
C GLU A 134 5.79 10.50 13.77
N THR A 135 4.48 10.25 13.65
CA THR A 135 3.91 8.94 13.33
C THR A 135 3.16 8.93 12.00
N ASN A 136 3.08 10.09 11.36
CA ASN A 136 2.29 10.32 10.17
C ASN A 136 3.16 10.30 8.91
N PHE A 137 2.69 9.60 7.91
CA PHE A 137 3.30 9.54 6.58
C PHE A 137 2.50 10.40 5.62
N TYR A 138 3.21 11.09 4.73
CA TYR A 138 2.61 11.94 3.72
C TYR A 138 2.87 11.36 2.34
N PHE A 139 1.81 11.21 1.56
CA PHE A 139 1.88 10.77 0.17
C PHE A 139 1.21 11.80 -0.72
N SER A 140 1.74 11.96 -1.91
CA SER A 140 1.11 12.77 -2.95
C SER A 140 1.18 12.01 -4.26
N ASP A 141 0.06 11.99 -4.99
CA ASP A 141 0.00 11.42 -6.32
C ASP A 141 -0.78 12.34 -7.25
N ASN A 142 -0.59 12.17 -8.55
CA ASN A 142 -1.19 13.02 -9.56
C ASN A 142 -1.61 12.21 -10.79
N ALA A 143 -2.60 12.72 -11.51
CA ALA A 143 -3.03 12.12 -12.77
C ALA A 143 -3.39 13.22 -13.78
N ASP A 144 -2.87 13.05 -14.97
CA ASP A 144 -3.17 13.95 -16.07
C ASP A 144 -4.47 13.53 -16.77
N PHE A 145 -5.18 14.51 -17.29
CA PHE A 145 -6.38 14.29 -18.09
C PHE A 145 -6.57 15.38 -19.14
N VAL A 146 -7.13 14.99 -20.28
CA VAL A 146 -7.42 15.85 -21.41
C VAL A 146 -8.92 15.90 -21.61
N PRO A 147 -9.61 17.02 -21.26
CA PRO A 147 -11.07 17.13 -21.39
C PRO A 147 -11.55 16.94 -22.83
N GLU A 148 -10.82 17.46 -23.81
CA GLU A 148 -11.12 17.33 -25.24
C GLU A 148 -11.11 15.86 -25.73
N ALA A 149 -10.33 15.00 -25.07
CA ALA A 149 -10.31 13.55 -25.32
C ALA A 149 -11.38 12.79 -24.54
N GLY A 150 -12.36 13.49 -23.93
CA GLY A 150 -13.43 12.89 -23.14
C GLY A 150 -13.00 12.42 -21.75
N GLN A 151 -11.80 12.80 -21.28
CA GLN A 151 -11.33 12.46 -19.95
C GLN A 151 -11.88 13.46 -18.92
N SER A 152 -12.30 12.96 -17.76
CA SER A 152 -12.82 13.78 -16.68
C SER A 152 -11.88 13.84 -15.47
N ILE A 153 -12.04 14.88 -14.66
CA ILE A 153 -11.35 14.97 -13.37
C ILE A 153 -11.70 13.79 -12.45
N SER A 154 -12.96 13.32 -12.51
CA SER A 154 -13.39 12.16 -11.73
C SER A 154 -12.61 10.90 -12.10
N THR A 155 -12.38 10.66 -13.39
CA THR A 155 -11.56 9.54 -13.86
C THR A 155 -10.09 9.67 -13.42
N ALA A 156 -9.55 10.90 -13.44
CA ALA A 156 -8.21 11.17 -12.96
C ALA A 156 -8.11 10.90 -11.44
N ASN A 157 -9.06 11.38 -10.66
CA ASN A 157 -9.12 11.17 -9.22
C ASN A 157 -9.25 9.68 -8.86
N MET A 158 -10.04 8.89 -9.58
CA MET A 158 -10.13 7.45 -9.35
C MET A 158 -8.80 6.75 -9.56
N ARG A 159 -8.04 7.11 -10.60
CA ARG A 159 -6.69 6.56 -10.83
C ARG A 159 -5.71 6.94 -9.70
N ILE A 160 -5.80 8.18 -9.18
CA ILE A 160 -4.99 8.62 -8.03
C ILE A 160 -5.36 7.79 -6.81
N ILE A 161 -6.64 7.64 -6.50
CA ILE A 161 -7.15 6.88 -5.35
C ILE A 161 -6.67 5.42 -5.39
N GLU A 162 -6.74 4.75 -6.54
CA GLU A 162 -6.25 3.39 -6.70
C GLU A 162 -4.75 3.29 -6.43
N ARG A 163 -3.94 4.23 -6.95
CA ARG A 163 -2.49 4.23 -6.69
C ARG A 163 -2.15 4.57 -5.25
N LEU A 164 -2.84 5.54 -4.64
CA LEU A 164 -2.65 5.86 -3.23
C LEU A 164 -3.01 4.68 -2.31
N ALA A 165 -4.11 3.96 -2.61
CA ALA A 165 -4.47 2.76 -1.87
C ALA A 165 -3.39 1.67 -1.96
N ASN A 166 -2.82 1.47 -3.16
CA ASN A 166 -1.68 0.56 -3.34
C ASN A 166 -0.46 1.01 -2.51
N HIS A 167 -0.08 2.28 -2.57
CA HIS A 167 1.06 2.82 -1.82
C HIS A 167 0.88 2.68 -0.31
N ILE A 168 -0.35 2.88 0.20
CA ILE A 168 -0.67 2.70 1.62
C ILE A 168 -0.43 1.24 2.03
N VAL A 169 -0.93 0.29 1.24
CA VAL A 169 -0.77 -1.14 1.54
C VAL A 169 0.70 -1.57 1.41
N ASP A 170 1.46 -1.01 0.47
CA ASP A 170 2.90 -1.24 0.35
C ASP A 170 3.67 -0.81 1.62
N GLN A 171 3.23 0.25 2.31
CA GLN A 171 3.84 0.65 3.59
C GLN A 171 3.50 -0.28 4.77
N MET A 172 2.48 -1.12 4.63
CA MET A 172 2.11 -2.11 5.64
C MET A 172 2.98 -3.38 5.56
N GLU A 173 3.77 -3.53 4.51
CA GLU A 173 4.71 -4.64 4.37
C GLU A 173 5.86 -4.51 5.38
N ALA A 174 6.16 -5.60 6.09
CA ALA A 174 7.31 -5.67 6.96
C ALA A 174 8.60 -5.63 6.10
N ARG A 175 9.43 -4.61 6.29
CA ARG A 175 10.73 -4.55 5.62
C ARG A 175 11.73 -5.44 6.36
N TRP A 176 12.47 -6.22 5.60
CA TRP A 176 13.54 -7.14 6.04
C TRP A 176 14.81 -6.37 6.45
#